data_66a8119ad69862f2877c59a9e7f0dde2
#
_entry.id   66a8119ad69862f2877c59a9e7f0dde2
#
_cell.length_a   1.000
_cell.length_b   1.000
_cell.length_c   1.000
_cell.angle_alpha   90.00
_cell.angle_beta   90.00
_cell.angle_gamma   90.00
#
_symmetry.space_group_name_H-M   'P 1'
#
loop_
_entity.id
_entity.type
_entity.pdbx_description
1 polymer ?
#
loop_
_entity_poly.entity_id
_entity_poly.type
_entity_poly.pdbx_seq_one_letter_code
_entity_poly.pdbx_strand_id
1 'polypeptide(L)'
;MPSVRKEFGGECWTCSEQARDEFGLYWIRGAPGDGIHTDPDTILHGMNSGHQAINLACVFGAKRILLLGYDCQHTGGKSHWHGDHPRTLGNARCVAAWAKGFKQQAIHARLRDIEIVNCSRATALQCFPRSTITEAL
;
A
#
# COMPACT_ATOMS: atom_id res chain seq x y z
N MET A 1 0.12 24.22 -8.91
CA MET A 1 -0.08 22.86 -9.45
C MET A 1 -1.56 22.62 -9.65
N PRO A 2 -2.03 22.05 -10.77
CA PRO A 2 -3.42 21.60 -10.86
C PRO A 2 -3.64 20.56 -9.75
N SER A 3 -4.73 20.68 -8.99
CA SER A 3 -4.97 19.72 -7.92
C SER A 3 -5.36 18.40 -8.58
N VAL A 4 -4.69 17.30 -8.20
CA VAL A 4 -5.00 15.92 -8.64
C VAL A 4 -6.51 15.64 -8.57
N ARG A 5 -7.19 16.20 -7.60
CA ARG A 5 -8.64 16.06 -7.41
C ARG A 5 -9.49 16.68 -8.53
N LYS A 6 -8.98 17.66 -9.29
CA LYS A 6 -9.70 18.24 -10.44
C LYS A 6 -9.66 17.36 -11.68
N GLU A 7 -8.62 16.51 -11.78
CA GLU A 7 -8.38 15.65 -12.94
C GLU A 7 -8.78 14.19 -12.67
N PHE A 8 -8.82 13.78 -11.39
CA PHE A 8 -9.18 12.43 -10.96
C PHE A 8 -10.57 12.40 -10.35
N GLY A 9 -11.49 11.69 -10.99
CA GLY A 9 -12.90 11.59 -10.57
C GLY A 9 -13.16 10.66 -9.38
N GLY A 10 -12.11 10.00 -8.83
CA GLY A 10 -12.22 9.12 -7.68
C GLY A 10 -11.90 9.81 -6.34
N GLU A 11 -11.95 9.03 -5.26
CA GLU A 11 -11.59 9.50 -3.93
C GLU A 11 -10.07 9.54 -3.74
N CYS A 12 -9.57 10.62 -3.18
CA CYS A 12 -8.17 10.77 -2.81
C CYS A 12 -8.05 10.86 -1.28
N TRP A 13 -7.31 9.94 -0.68
CA TRP A 13 -7.16 9.80 0.76
C TRP A 13 -5.74 10.13 1.22
N THR A 14 -5.61 10.69 2.41
CA THR A 14 -4.32 11.03 3.04
C THR A 14 -4.35 10.85 4.55
N CYS A 15 -3.19 10.57 5.15
CA CYS A 15 -2.97 10.64 6.60
C CYS A 15 -2.42 12.01 7.04
N SER A 16 -2.06 12.89 6.10
CA SER A 16 -1.53 14.21 6.40
C SER A 16 -2.66 15.23 6.50
N GLU A 17 -2.82 15.84 7.66
CA GLU A 17 -3.79 16.92 7.87
C GLU A 17 -3.47 18.12 6.98
N GLN A 18 -2.18 18.45 6.83
CA GLN A 18 -1.76 19.52 5.94
C GLN A 18 -2.17 19.25 4.49
N ALA A 19 -1.93 18.03 3.98
CA ALA A 19 -2.32 17.67 2.61
C ALA A 19 -3.85 17.64 2.43
N ARG A 20 -4.60 17.21 3.46
CA ARG A 20 -6.05 17.29 3.47
C ARG A 20 -6.52 18.73 3.23
N ASP A 21 -5.99 19.65 4.01
CA ASP A 21 -6.44 21.06 3.99
C ASP A 21 -5.99 21.79 2.72
N GLU A 22 -4.76 21.53 2.27
CA GLU A 22 -4.19 22.14 1.07
C GLU A 22 -4.85 21.65 -0.23
N PHE A 23 -5.16 20.35 -0.33
CA PHE A 23 -5.65 19.73 -1.57
C PHE A 23 -7.12 19.29 -1.48
N GLY A 24 -7.79 19.45 -0.35
CA GLY A 24 -9.19 19.06 -0.13
C GLY A 24 -9.40 17.54 -0.20
N LEU A 25 -8.48 16.76 0.36
CA LEU A 25 -8.52 15.29 0.33
C LEU A 25 -9.38 14.74 1.47
N TYR A 26 -9.82 13.48 1.34
CA TYR A 26 -10.34 12.73 2.47
C TYR A 26 -9.20 12.39 3.42
N TRP A 27 -9.51 12.40 4.71
CA TRP A 27 -8.51 12.15 5.74
C TRP A 27 -8.84 10.88 6.52
N ILE A 28 -7.80 10.12 6.84
CA ILE A 28 -7.88 8.99 7.77
C ILE A 28 -6.72 9.09 8.76
N ARG A 29 -6.97 8.74 10.01
CA ARG A 29 -5.92 8.72 11.03
C ARG A 29 -4.83 7.73 10.64
N GLY A 30 -3.57 8.16 10.70
CA GLY A 30 -2.41 7.31 10.56
C GLY A 30 -1.74 7.06 11.91
N ALA A 31 -1.29 5.83 12.14
CA ALA A 31 -0.53 5.45 13.32
C ALA A 31 0.78 4.73 12.93
N PRO A 32 1.84 4.83 13.73
CA PRO A 32 3.07 4.08 13.49
C PRO A 32 2.82 2.58 13.68
N GLY A 33 3.56 1.76 12.94
CA GLY A 33 3.54 0.30 13.05
C GLY A 33 3.24 -0.43 11.77
N ASP A 34 3.32 -1.76 11.85
CA ASP A 34 3.08 -2.71 10.77
C ASP A 34 1.80 -3.52 11.03
N GLY A 35 1.20 -4.06 9.96
CA GLY A 35 0.00 -4.87 10.06
C GLY A 35 -1.28 -4.10 9.74
N ILE A 36 -2.38 -4.46 10.35
CA ILE A 36 -3.70 -3.82 10.19
C ILE A 36 -4.17 -3.34 11.56
N HIS A 37 -4.55 -2.07 11.68
CA HIS A 37 -5.01 -1.50 12.94
C HIS A 37 -6.34 -2.11 13.40
N THR A 38 -6.58 -2.14 14.71
CA THR A 38 -7.84 -2.67 15.27
C THR A 38 -8.99 -1.67 15.21
N ASP A 39 -8.66 -0.38 15.31
CA ASP A 39 -9.62 0.71 15.15
C ASP A 39 -9.97 0.86 13.66
N PRO A 40 -11.27 0.82 13.28
CA PRO A 40 -11.70 0.90 11.89
C PRO A 40 -11.43 2.27 11.24
N ASP A 41 -11.17 3.32 12.03
CA ASP A 41 -10.91 4.66 11.53
C ASP A 41 -9.40 5.01 11.50
N THR A 42 -8.54 4.00 11.65
CA THR A 42 -7.09 4.19 11.72
C THR A 42 -6.37 3.20 10.80
N ILE A 43 -5.34 3.68 10.08
CA ILE A 43 -4.44 2.83 9.32
C ILE A 43 -3.02 2.87 9.87
N LEU A 44 -2.26 1.79 9.69
CA LEU A 44 -0.85 1.74 10.05
C LEU A 44 0.02 2.19 8.88
N HIS A 45 1.06 2.99 9.16
CA HIS A 45 1.91 3.59 8.12
C HIS A 45 2.73 2.56 7.35
N GLY A 46 3.28 1.51 8.02
CA GLY A 46 4.00 0.42 7.40
C GLY A 46 5.18 0.82 6.52
N MET A 47 5.69 2.03 6.67
CA MET A 47 6.83 2.59 5.93
C MET A 47 6.64 2.76 4.41
N ASN A 48 5.47 2.45 3.84
CA ASN A 48 5.21 2.63 2.41
C ASN A 48 3.71 2.75 2.10
N SER A 49 3.39 3.38 0.97
CA SER A 49 2.02 3.62 0.52
C SER A 49 1.25 2.33 0.20
N GLY A 50 1.93 1.28 -0.27
CA GLY A 50 1.30 -0.02 -0.55
C GLY A 50 0.75 -0.66 0.72
N HIS A 51 1.49 -0.60 1.83
CA HIS A 51 1.02 -1.06 3.13
C HIS A 51 -0.21 -0.27 3.60
N GLN A 52 -0.20 1.05 3.43
CA GLN A 52 -1.32 1.93 3.78
C GLN A 52 -2.56 1.64 2.91
N ALA A 53 -2.38 1.38 1.61
CA ALA A 53 -3.47 1.05 0.70
C ALA A 53 -4.19 -0.24 1.10
N ILE A 54 -3.47 -1.27 1.53
CA ILE A 54 -4.08 -2.50 2.07
C ILE A 54 -4.88 -2.20 3.35
N ASN A 55 -4.31 -1.41 4.28
CA ASN A 55 -5.04 -0.98 5.48
C ASN A 55 -6.33 -0.24 5.12
N LEU A 56 -6.27 0.69 4.16
CA LEU A 56 -7.42 1.47 3.73
C LEU A 56 -8.51 0.57 3.12
N ALA A 57 -8.13 -0.40 2.29
CA ALA A 57 -9.06 -1.39 1.75
C ALA A 57 -9.76 -2.19 2.87
N CYS A 58 -9.03 -2.56 3.93
CA CYS A 58 -9.61 -3.23 5.10
C CYS A 58 -10.59 -2.33 5.86
N VAL A 59 -10.27 -1.05 6.03
CA VAL A 59 -11.16 -0.04 6.63
C VAL A 59 -12.45 0.08 5.81
N PHE A 60 -12.37 0.02 4.49
CA PHE A 60 -13.54 0.02 3.60
C PHE A 60 -14.31 -1.30 3.57
N GLY A 61 -13.92 -2.28 4.37
CA GLY A 61 -14.63 -3.53 4.51
C GLY A 61 -14.30 -4.58 3.46
N ALA A 62 -13.19 -4.41 2.70
CA ALA A 62 -12.77 -5.41 1.72
C ALA A 62 -12.53 -6.77 2.39
N LYS A 63 -13.12 -7.82 1.83
CA LYS A 63 -12.90 -9.22 2.23
C LYS A 63 -11.89 -9.94 1.35
N ARG A 64 -11.65 -9.40 0.16
CA ARG A 64 -10.66 -9.89 -0.80
C ARG A 64 -9.89 -8.73 -1.41
N ILE A 65 -8.57 -8.83 -1.44
CA ILE A 65 -7.65 -7.78 -1.95
C ILE A 65 -6.70 -8.43 -2.94
N LEU A 66 -6.63 -7.92 -4.17
CA LEU A 66 -5.68 -8.34 -5.18
C LEU A 66 -4.58 -7.30 -5.32
N LEU A 67 -3.33 -7.71 -5.13
CA LEU A 67 -2.17 -6.82 -5.19
C LEU A 67 -1.55 -6.86 -6.58
N LEU A 68 -1.37 -5.70 -7.21
CA LEU A 68 -0.70 -5.52 -8.48
C LEU A 68 0.50 -4.58 -8.30
N GLY A 69 1.68 -4.99 -8.79
CA GLY A 69 2.89 -4.16 -8.67
C GLY A 69 3.51 -4.13 -7.26
N TYR A 70 3.20 -5.10 -6.42
CA TYR A 70 3.82 -5.27 -5.10
C TYR A 70 5.10 -6.11 -5.22
N ASP A 71 6.08 -5.59 -5.93
CA ASP A 71 7.32 -6.31 -6.24
C ASP A 71 8.20 -6.47 -5.00
N CYS A 72 8.31 -5.43 -4.18
CA CYS A 72 9.13 -5.36 -2.97
C CYS A 72 10.59 -5.79 -3.21
N GLN A 73 11.09 -5.53 -4.41
CA GLN A 73 12.44 -5.84 -4.90
C GLN A 73 12.83 -4.89 -6.02
N HIS A 74 14.13 -4.82 -6.30
CA HIS A 74 14.64 -4.12 -7.47
C HIS A 74 14.57 -5.04 -8.69
N THR A 75 13.55 -4.89 -9.53
CA THR A 75 13.36 -5.70 -10.73
C THR A 75 14.23 -5.18 -11.86
N GLY A 76 15.09 -6.04 -12.44
CA GLY A 76 16.03 -5.65 -13.48
C GLY A 76 17.10 -4.64 -13.03
N GLY A 77 17.44 -4.61 -11.73
CA GLY A 77 18.44 -3.71 -11.16
C GLY A 77 17.98 -2.24 -11.02
N LYS A 78 16.69 -1.96 -11.24
CA LYS A 78 16.12 -0.62 -11.16
C LYS A 78 15.38 -0.42 -9.84
N SER A 79 15.55 0.76 -9.21
CA SER A 79 14.82 1.13 -8.00
C SER A 79 13.34 1.40 -8.28
N HIS A 80 13.00 1.88 -9.47
CA HIS A 80 11.63 2.18 -9.92
C HIS A 80 11.48 1.86 -11.40
N TRP A 81 10.27 1.54 -11.84
CA TRP A 81 9.95 1.26 -13.25
C TRP A 81 10.18 2.50 -14.16
N HIS A 82 10.00 3.70 -13.60
CA HIS A 82 10.15 4.98 -14.31
C HIS A 82 11.56 5.60 -14.21
N GLY A 83 12.53 4.91 -13.57
CA GLY A 83 13.86 5.42 -13.29
C GLY A 83 13.98 6.09 -11.91
N ASP A 84 15.10 6.76 -11.67
CA ASP A 84 15.37 7.37 -10.36
C ASP A 84 14.51 8.61 -10.12
N HIS A 85 14.12 8.79 -8.87
CA HIS A 85 13.46 10.02 -8.42
C HIS A 85 14.42 11.23 -8.48
N PRO A 86 13.87 12.46 -8.59
CA PRO A 86 14.65 13.66 -8.35
C PRO A 86 15.38 13.59 -7.00
N ARG A 87 16.55 14.23 -6.90
CA ARG A 87 17.42 14.16 -5.71
C ARG A 87 16.74 14.48 -4.39
N THR A 88 15.65 15.24 -4.42
CA THR A 88 14.87 15.66 -3.25
C THR A 88 13.94 14.57 -2.70
N LEU A 89 13.62 13.52 -3.46
CA LEU A 89 12.63 12.51 -3.09
C LEU A 89 13.22 11.17 -2.66
N GLY A 90 14.47 10.90 -2.91
CA GLY A 90 15.12 9.62 -2.58
C GLY A 90 14.52 8.41 -3.31
N ASN A 91 15.35 7.40 -3.51
CA ASN A 91 14.93 6.12 -4.13
C ASN A 91 14.56 5.06 -3.08
N ALA A 92 13.85 4.03 -3.49
CA ALA A 92 13.48 2.91 -2.65
C ALA A 92 14.71 2.15 -2.13
N ARG A 93 15.09 2.40 -0.87
CA ARG A 93 16.27 1.80 -0.21
C ARG A 93 15.91 0.73 0.82
N CYS A 94 14.65 0.67 1.25
CA CYS A 94 14.21 -0.11 2.40
C CYS A 94 13.32 -1.30 2.04
N VAL A 95 13.44 -1.86 0.82
CA VAL A 95 12.57 -2.94 0.33
C VAL A 95 12.52 -4.16 1.25
N ALA A 96 13.65 -4.53 1.89
CA ALA A 96 13.71 -5.64 2.83
C ALA A 96 12.94 -5.34 4.14
N ALA A 97 12.98 -4.10 4.63
CA ALA A 97 12.21 -3.67 5.79
C ALA A 97 10.70 -3.68 5.48
N TRP A 98 10.31 -3.24 4.28
CA TRP A 98 8.92 -3.31 3.84
C TRP A 98 8.39 -4.74 3.80
N ALA A 99 9.19 -5.69 3.31
CA ALA A 99 8.81 -7.10 3.27
C ALA A 99 8.50 -7.66 4.67
N LYS A 100 9.19 -7.18 5.71
CA LYS A 100 8.90 -7.54 7.10
C LYS A 100 7.54 -7.01 7.55
N GLY A 101 7.22 -5.75 7.24
CA GLY A 101 5.92 -5.14 7.58
C GLY A 101 4.74 -5.86 6.92
N PHE A 102 4.89 -6.30 5.67
CA PHE A 102 3.87 -7.08 4.98
C PHE A 102 3.61 -8.45 5.60
N LYS A 103 4.61 -9.09 6.23
CA LYS A 103 4.38 -10.35 6.97
C LYS A 103 3.39 -10.16 8.12
N GLN A 104 3.53 -9.09 8.89
CA GLN A 104 2.61 -8.77 9.97
C GLN A 104 1.21 -8.46 9.44
N GLN A 105 1.12 -7.76 8.32
CA GLN A 105 -0.14 -7.46 7.65
C GLN A 105 -0.85 -8.73 7.16
N ALA A 106 -0.11 -9.71 6.61
CA ALA A 106 -0.66 -10.99 6.20
C ALA A 106 -1.23 -11.79 7.39
N ILE A 107 -0.57 -11.76 8.56
CA ILE A 107 -1.06 -12.40 9.78
C ILE A 107 -2.37 -11.74 10.21
N HIS A 108 -2.40 -10.41 10.30
CA HIS A 108 -3.59 -9.68 10.75
C HIS A 108 -4.78 -9.84 9.77
N ALA A 109 -4.53 -9.94 8.46
CA ALA A 109 -5.56 -10.19 7.47
C ALA A 109 -6.22 -11.57 7.67
N ARG A 110 -5.40 -12.62 7.87
CA ARG A 110 -5.91 -13.99 8.13
C ARG A 110 -6.75 -14.05 9.38
N LEU A 111 -6.34 -13.39 10.47
CA LEU A 111 -7.10 -13.35 11.73
C LEU A 111 -8.46 -12.64 11.60
N ARG A 112 -8.70 -11.94 10.50
CA ARG A 112 -9.92 -11.18 10.19
C ARG A 112 -10.70 -11.73 9.01
N ASP A 113 -10.32 -12.91 8.52
CA ASP A 113 -10.91 -13.55 7.35
C ASP A 113 -10.88 -12.64 6.12
N ILE A 114 -9.75 -11.92 5.93
CA ILE A 114 -9.48 -11.10 4.76
C ILE A 114 -8.48 -11.84 3.87
N GLU A 115 -8.90 -12.17 2.66
CA GLU A 115 -8.04 -12.79 1.66
C GLU A 115 -7.19 -11.73 0.95
N ILE A 116 -5.87 -11.90 0.94
CA ILE A 116 -4.95 -11.06 0.16
C ILE A 116 -4.17 -11.96 -0.79
N VAL A 117 -4.26 -11.69 -2.10
CA VAL A 117 -3.57 -12.45 -3.15
C VAL A 117 -2.61 -11.53 -3.90
N ASN A 118 -1.35 -11.93 -4.03
CA ASN A 118 -0.36 -11.15 -4.77
C ASN A 118 -0.31 -11.62 -6.24
N CYS A 119 -0.84 -10.78 -7.13
CA CYS A 119 -0.87 -10.98 -8.58
C CYS A 119 0.26 -10.23 -9.30
N SER A 120 1.28 -9.74 -8.58
CA SER A 120 2.46 -9.09 -9.18
C SER A 120 3.26 -10.12 -9.99
N ARG A 121 3.77 -9.73 -11.16
CA ARG A 121 4.54 -10.63 -12.05
C ARG A 121 5.82 -11.13 -11.40
N ALA A 122 6.57 -10.22 -10.77
CA ALA A 122 7.77 -10.51 -10.00
C ALA A 122 7.62 -9.92 -8.61
N THR A 123 7.96 -10.66 -7.55
CA THR A 123 7.83 -10.17 -6.19
C THR A 123 8.72 -10.93 -5.22
N ALA A 124 9.32 -10.21 -4.28
CA ALA A 124 10.01 -10.77 -3.12
C ALA A 124 9.05 -11.07 -1.95
N LEU A 125 7.77 -10.66 -2.04
CA LEU A 125 6.80 -10.92 -0.98
C LEU A 125 6.34 -12.39 -1.03
N GLN A 126 6.73 -13.16 -0.01
CA GLN A 126 6.35 -14.57 0.16
C GLN A 126 5.21 -14.76 1.17
N CYS A 127 4.72 -13.68 1.79
CA CYS A 127 3.73 -13.74 2.86
C CYS A 127 2.27 -13.83 2.37
N PHE A 128 2.03 -13.53 1.10
CA PHE A 128 0.72 -13.65 0.46
C PHE A 128 0.72 -14.78 -0.57
N PRO A 129 -0.40 -15.53 -0.72
CA PRO A 129 -0.60 -16.44 -1.84
C PRO A 129 -0.39 -15.72 -3.17
N ARG A 130 0.14 -16.42 -4.15
CA ARG A 130 0.37 -15.90 -5.50
C ARG A 130 -0.62 -16.48 -6.50
N SER A 131 -1.09 -15.63 -7.40
CA SER A 131 -1.89 -16.05 -8.55
C SER A 131 -1.65 -15.12 -9.74
N THR A 132 -2.15 -15.47 -10.90
CA THR A 132 -2.33 -14.50 -11.98
C THR A 132 -3.62 -13.70 -11.74
N ILE A 133 -3.71 -12.52 -12.33
CA ILE A 133 -4.94 -11.70 -12.19
C ILE A 133 -6.14 -12.43 -12.80
N THR A 134 -5.94 -13.16 -13.89
CA THR A 134 -6.99 -13.89 -14.59
C THR A 134 -7.55 -15.06 -13.75
N GLU A 135 -6.70 -15.74 -12.99
CA GLU A 135 -7.11 -16.85 -12.11
C GLU A 135 -7.73 -16.32 -10.80
N ALA A 136 -7.37 -15.09 -10.40
CA ALA A 136 -7.83 -14.48 -9.17
C ALA A 136 -9.17 -13.75 -9.32
N LEU A 137 -9.61 -13.43 -10.51
CA LEU A 137 -10.91 -12.81 -10.79
C LEU A 137 -12.01 -13.87 -10.95
#